data_8ad6e68a92020cce96e85daad6be6cd9
#
_entry.id   8ad6e68a92020cce96e85daad6be6cd9
#
_cell.length_a   1.000
_cell.length_b   1.000
_cell.length_c   1.000
_cell.angle_alpha   90.00
_cell.angle_beta   90.00
_cell.angle_gamma   90.00
#
_symmetry.space_group_name_H-M   'P 1'
#
loop_
_entity.id
_entity.type
_entity.pdbx_description
1 polymer ?
#
loop_
_entity_poly.entity_id
_entity_poly.type
_entity_poly.pdbx_seq_one_letter_code
_entity_poly.pdbx_strand_id
1 'polypeptide(L)'
;MNPKIKYLALLAGCTVGLAGCAQDMSDLQAFVQQTKNKHQGKVDPLPEFPPYENFVYAPEQLRDPFKPQTDQMSSSVVAAEYTGPRPEAGRRKEPLESFPLDSLKMVGLLQQQNQTWGLVKDPNGTIHRVQPGNYAGQNNGKIQTVGEASIDIQELIPDGLSGWVNRKAKLAMREE
;
A
#
# COMPACT_ATOMS: atom_id res chain seq x y z
N MET A 1 20.23 -38.43 88.68
CA MET A 1 20.64 -38.16 87.29
C MET A 1 21.05 -36.71 87.15
N ASN A 2 22.35 -36.48 86.97
CA ASN A 2 22.97 -35.14 87.07
C ASN A 2 22.40 -34.16 86.00
N PRO A 3 21.90 -32.97 86.46
CA PRO A 3 21.30 -32.02 85.50
C PRO A 3 22.24 -31.62 84.37
N LYS A 4 23.52 -31.65 84.59
CA LYS A 4 24.55 -31.37 83.56
C LYS A 4 24.54 -32.32 82.36
N ILE A 5 24.16 -33.61 82.60
CA ILE A 5 24.06 -34.63 81.51
C ILE A 5 22.83 -34.35 80.65
N LYS A 6 21.73 -33.84 81.24
CA LYS A 6 20.55 -33.49 80.46
C LYS A 6 20.79 -32.30 79.49
N TYR A 7 21.55 -31.31 79.92
CA TYR A 7 21.93 -30.18 79.07
C TYR A 7 22.91 -30.57 77.98
N LEU A 8 23.84 -31.47 78.27
CA LEU A 8 24.79 -31.99 77.28
C LEU A 8 24.10 -32.81 76.18
N ALA A 9 23.12 -33.62 76.53
CA ALA A 9 22.30 -34.40 75.63
C ALA A 9 21.42 -33.50 74.77
N LEU A 10 20.86 -32.42 75.33
CA LEU A 10 20.03 -31.44 74.56
C LEU A 10 20.86 -30.63 73.62
N LEU A 11 22.09 -30.26 73.97
CA LEU A 11 23.01 -29.51 73.15
C LEU A 11 23.51 -30.37 71.94
N ALA A 12 23.79 -31.68 72.22
CA ALA A 12 24.17 -32.62 71.19
C ALA A 12 23.03 -32.89 70.16
N GLY A 13 21.78 -32.94 70.64
CA GLY A 13 20.61 -33.09 69.75
C GLY A 13 20.37 -31.89 68.82
N CYS A 14 20.65 -30.68 69.33
CA CYS A 14 20.47 -29.45 68.53
C CYS A 14 21.50 -29.29 67.35
N THR A 15 22.75 -29.78 67.61
CA THR A 15 23.80 -29.73 66.61
C THR A 15 23.58 -30.70 65.45
N VAL A 16 22.96 -31.84 65.64
CA VAL A 16 22.62 -32.82 64.60
C VAL A 16 21.46 -32.34 63.77
N GLY A 17 20.52 -31.57 64.30
CA GLY A 17 19.37 -31.03 63.56
C GLY A 17 19.74 -29.90 62.52
N LEU A 18 20.86 -29.21 62.73
CA LEU A 18 21.28 -28.12 61.83
C LEU A 18 22.13 -28.63 60.64
N ALA A 19 22.58 -29.86 60.63
CA ALA A 19 23.39 -30.38 59.51
C ALA A 19 22.55 -30.86 58.30
N GLY A 20 21.22 -30.88 58.42
CA GLY A 20 20.32 -31.44 57.40
C GLY A 20 19.89 -30.53 56.26
N CYS A 21 20.29 -29.26 56.22
CA CYS A 21 19.81 -28.29 55.21
C CYS A 21 20.85 -27.90 54.19
N ALA A 22 21.86 -28.71 53.91
CA ALA A 22 22.70 -28.50 52.73
C ALA A 22 21.97 -29.09 51.52
N GLN A 23 21.04 -28.33 50.96
CA GLN A 23 20.42 -28.71 49.66
C GLN A 23 21.50 -28.64 48.60
N ASP A 24 21.82 -29.80 48.02
CA ASP A 24 22.77 -29.89 46.96
C ASP A 24 22.18 -29.17 45.72
N MET A 25 22.79 -28.04 45.33
CA MET A 25 22.43 -27.26 44.15
C MET A 25 23.29 -27.58 42.93
N SER A 26 23.96 -28.73 42.96
CA SER A 26 24.86 -29.13 41.89
C SER A 26 24.15 -29.36 40.55
N ASP A 27 22.91 -29.80 40.58
CA ASP A 27 22.06 -30.00 39.40
C ASP A 27 21.69 -28.66 38.73
N LEU A 28 21.36 -27.66 39.54
CA LEU A 28 21.07 -26.31 39.07
C LEU A 28 22.31 -25.63 38.49
N GLN A 29 23.46 -25.82 39.14
CA GLN A 29 24.72 -25.31 38.58
C GLN A 29 25.07 -26.01 37.27
N ALA A 30 24.91 -27.32 37.17
CA ALA A 30 25.11 -28.06 35.96
C ALA A 30 24.16 -27.63 34.82
N PHE A 31 22.89 -27.40 35.16
CA PHE A 31 21.90 -26.90 34.20
C PHE A 31 22.26 -25.49 33.66
N VAL A 32 22.67 -24.59 34.57
CA VAL A 32 23.09 -23.23 34.18
C VAL A 32 24.33 -23.29 33.24
N GLN A 33 25.30 -24.12 33.57
CA GLN A 33 26.49 -24.30 32.72
C GLN A 33 26.11 -24.89 31.37
N GLN A 34 25.27 -25.91 31.37
CA GLN A 34 24.83 -26.56 30.10
C GLN A 34 24.03 -25.55 29.25
N THR A 35 23.20 -24.73 29.86
CA THR A 35 22.41 -23.72 29.13
C THR A 35 23.30 -22.61 28.57
N LYS A 36 24.29 -22.12 29.34
CA LYS A 36 25.27 -21.16 28.89
C LYS A 36 26.06 -21.68 27.69
N ASN A 37 26.44 -22.94 27.75
CA ASN A 37 27.19 -23.57 26.61
C ASN A 37 26.32 -23.80 25.35
N LYS A 38 25.03 -24.08 25.55
CA LYS A 38 24.06 -24.16 24.43
C LYS A 38 23.79 -22.84 23.74
N HIS A 39 23.87 -21.74 24.48
CA HIS A 39 23.56 -20.40 23.96
C HIS A 39 24.81 -19.57 23.60
N GLN A 40 25.98 -20.20 23.48
CA GLN A 40 27.10 -19.58 22.78
C GLN A 40 26.77 -19.55 21.28
N GLY A 41 25.85 -18.66 20.90
CA GLY A 41 25.57 -18.38 19.51
C GLY A 41 26.86 -17.90 18.85
N LYS A 42 27.25 -18.61 17.78
CA LYS A 42 28.32 -18.16 16.91
C LYS A 42 27.80 -16.88 16.25
N VAL A 43 28.26 -15.73 16.75
CA VAL A 43 27.94 -14.45 16.10
C VAL A 43 28.77 -14.39 14.85
N ASP A 44 28.13 -14.43 13.70
CA ASP A 44 28.81 -14.24 12.42
C ASP A 44 29.47 -12.84 12.43
N PRO A 45 30.71 -12.73 11.97
CA PRO A 45 31.37 -11.44 11.87
C PRO A 45 30.50 -10.51 10.99
N LEU A 46 30.44 -9.24 11.39
CA LEU A 46 29.74 -8.21 10.62
C LEU A 46 30.31 -8.18 9.20
N PRO A 47 29.46 -8.07 8.17
CA PRO A 47 29.92 -7.93 6.80
C PRO A 47 30.83 -6.71 6.69
N GLU A 48 31.98 -6.89 6.06
CA GLU A 48 32.89 -5.79 5.76
C GLU A 48 32.18 -4.88 4.74
N PHE A 49 31.97 -3.63 5.14
CA PHE A 49 31.42 -2.64 4.21
C PHE A 49 32.54 -2.23 3.25
N PRO A 50 32.29 -2.27 1.93
CA PRO A 50 33.25 -1.73 0.97
C PRO A 50 33.50 -0.25 1.30
N PRO A 51 34.73 0.26 1.12
CA PRO A 51 35.04 1.65 1.37
C PRO A 51 34.09 2.54 0.57
N TYR A 52 33.48 3.53 1.22
CA TYR A 52 32.60 4.47 0.57
C TYR A 52 33.43 5.32 -0.41
N GLU A 53 33.16 5.15 -1.70
CA GLU A 53 33.72 6.02 -2.73
C GLU A 53 32.92 7.33 -2.73
N ASN A 54 33.60 8.44 -2.47
CA ASN A 54 32.99 9.75 -2.54
C ASN A 54 32.61 10.06 -3.98
N PHE A 55 31.30 10.09 -4.25
CA PHE A 55 30.81 10.52 -5.54
C PHE A 55 31.01 12.03 -5.70
N VAL A 56 31.88 12.41 -6.63
CA VAL A 56 32.06 13.81 -7.00
C VAL A 56 31.02 14.14 -8.07
N TYR A 57 30.02 14.90 -7.69
CA TYR A 57 29.02 15.38 -8.64
C TYR A 57 29.64 16.47 -9.53
N ALA A 58 29.80 16.17 -10.82
CA ALA A 58 30.28 17.11 -11.84
C ALA A 58 29.10 17.56 -12.71
N PRO A 59 28.36 18.60 -12.32
CA PRO A 59 27.15 19.05 -13.00
C PRO A 59 27.41 19.64 -14.39
N GLU A 60 28.63 20.10 -14.64
CA GLU A 60 29.01 20.79 -15.89
C GLU A 60 28.90 19.94 -17.14
N GLN A 61 28.96 18.60 -16.97
CA GLN A 61 28.82 17.64 -18.07
C GLN A 61 27.41 17.04 -18.17
N LEU A 62 26.56 17.32 -17.20
CA LEU A 62 25.20 16.84 -17.15
C LEU A 62 24.25 17.90 -17.70
N ARG A 63 23.23 17.43 -18.39
CA ARG A 63 22.17 18.27 -18.90
C ARG A 63 21.39 18.89 -17.74
N ASP A 64 21.04 20.16 -17.86
CA ASP A 64 20.15 20.86 -16.94
C ASP A 64 18.77 20.17 -16.92
N PRO A 65 18.32 19.60 -15.80
CA PRO A 65 17.05 18.90 -15.71
C PRO A 65 15.83 19.84 -15.87
N PHE A 66 16.02 21.14 -15.72
CA PHE A 66 14.97 22.15 -15.82
C PHE A 66 14.85 22.77 -17.21
N LYS A 67 15.79 22.48 -18.11
CA LYS A 67 15.63 22.88 -19.51
C LYS A 67 14.69 21.92 -20.23
N PRO A 68 13.59 22.42 -20.81
CA PRO A 68 12.69 21.58 -21.58
C PRO A 68 13.43 20.89 -22.74
N GLN A 69 13.11 19.63 -22.99
CA GLN A 69 13.77 18.80 -23.99
C GLN A 69 13.31 19.14 -25.44
N THR A 70 13.00 20.42 -25.68
CA THR A 70 12.39 20.86 -26.93
C THR A 70 13.32 20.83 -28.11
N ASP A 71 14.66 20.92 -27.89
CA ASP A 71 15.56 21.19 -29.01
C ASP A 71 16.10 19.94 -29.73
N GLN A 72 15.93 18.75 -29.17
CA GLN A 72 16.36 17.50 -29.82
C GLN A 72 15.23 16.61 -30.33
N MET A 73 14.00 16.81 -29.87
CA MET A 73 12.84 16.08 -30.38
C MET A 73 12.17 16.76 -31.59
N SER A 74 12.48 18.05 -31.83
CA SER A 74 11.85 18.79 -32.91
C SER A 74 12.36 18.43 -34.32
N SER A 75 13.44 17.69 -34.44
CA SER A 75 14.06 17.41 -35.76
C SER A 75 13.99 15.96 -36.23
N SER A 76 13.43 15.04 -35.42
CA SER A 76 13.30 13.64 -35.85
C SER A 76 11.96 12.97 -35.56
N VAL A 77 11.01 13.66 -34.96
CA VAL A 77 9.64 13.21 -35.02
C VAL A 77 9.05 13.76 -36.32
N VAL A 78 9.32 13.05 -37.43
CA VAL A 78 8.30 12.92 -38.48
C VAL A 78 7.04 12.65 -37.66
N ALA A 79 6.08 13.57 -37.72
CA ALA A 79 4.81 13.41 -37.03
C ALA A 79 4.21 12.11 -37.58
N ALA A 80 4.55 11.00 -36.91
CA ALA A 80 3.84 9.76 -37.10
C ALA A 80 2.41 10.14 -36.77
N GLU A 81 1.58 10.20 -37.78
CA GLU A 81 0.19 10.57 -37.64
C GLU A 81 -0.39 9.66 -36.58
N TYR A 82 -0.64 10.24 -35.40
CA TYR A 82 -1.15 9.46 -34.25
C TYR A 82 -2.50 8.88 -34.68
N THR A 83 -2.54 7.60 -34.93
CA THR A 83 -3.72 6.83 -35.34
C THR A 83 -4.50 6.27 -34.16
N GLY A 84 -4.08 6.58 -32.91
CA GLY A 84 -4.74 6.15 -31.71
C GLY A 84 -6.07 6.85 -31.41
N PRO A 85 -6.76 6.45 -30.34
CA PRO A 85 -8.02 7.04 -29.93
C PRO A 85 -7.83 8.52 -29.60
N ARG A 86 -8.75 9.37 -30.07
CA ARG A 86 -8.77 10.81 -29.77
C ARG A 86 -10.12 11.21 -29.20
N PRO A 87 -10.18 12.21 -28.31
CA PRO A 87 -11.45 12.81 -27.91
C PRO A 87 -12.18 13.39 -29.13
N GLU A 88 -13.49 13.24 -29.16
CA GLU A 88 -14.31 13.84 -30.21
C GLU A 88 -14.26 15.36 -30.10
N ALA A 89 -13.61 16.00 -31.06
CA ALA A 89 -13.52 17.46 -31.14
C ALA A 89 -14.87 18.06 -31.53
N GLY A 90 -15.22 19.20 -30.91
CA GLY A 90 -16.45 19.94 -31.26
C GLY A 90 -17.73 19.40 -30.62
N ARG A 91 -17.68 18.34 -29.85
CA ARG A 91 -18.82 17.84 -29.08
C ARG A 91 -19.17 18.79 -27.92
N ARG A 92 -20.47 19.04 -27.73
CA ARG A 92 -20.91 19.74 -26.53
C ARG A 92 -20.70 18.85 -25.30
N LYS A 93 -20.03 19.36 -24.28
CA LYS A 93 -19.82 18.62 -23.02
C LYS A 93 -21.13 18.43 -22.28
N GLU A 94 -21.28 17.23 -21.71
CA GLU A 94 -22.40 16.91 -20.83
C GLU A 94 -22.16 17.39 -19.41
N PRO A 95 -23.20 17.61 -18.59
CA PRO A 95 -23.05 18.16 -17.24
C PRO A 95 -22.13 17.35 -16.34
N LEU A 96 -22.13 16.02 -16.46
CA LEU A 96 -21.30 15.11 -15.65
C LEU A 96 -19.81 15.17 -16.01
N GLU A 97 -19.43 15.71 -17.16
CA GLU A 97 -18.04 15.92 -17.55
C GLU A 97 -17.35 17.08 -16.80
N SER A 98 -18.12 17.89 -16.10
CA SER A 98 -17.58 18.97 -15.26
C SER A 98 -16.96 18.44 -13.97
N PHE A 99 -17.26 17.23 -13.57
CA PHE A 99 -16.85 16.61 -12.31
C PHE A 99 -15.85 15.46 -12.56
N PRO A 100 -14.86 15.27 -11.68
CA PRO A 100 -14.02 14.09 -11.74
C PRO A 100 -14.85 12.82 -11.48
N LEU A 101 -14.50 11.72 -12.13
CA LEU A 101 -15.26 10.47 -12.04
C LEU A 101 -15.40 9.96 -10.61
N ASP A 102 -14.36 10.14 -9.79
CA ASP A 102 -14.32 9.70 -8.39
C ASP A 102 -15.32 10.43 -7.48
N SER A 103 -15.77 11.61 -7.90
CA SER A 103 -16.77 12.40 -7.17
C SER A 103 -18.22 12.05 -7.54
N LEU A 104 -18.40 11.26 -8.59
CA LEU A 104 -19.70 10.80 -9.06
C LEU A 104 -20.09 9.50 -8.34
N LYS A 105 -21.37 9.32 -8.07
CA LYS A 105 -21.89 8.12 -7.40
C LYS A 105 -23.07 7.55 -8.18
N MET A 106 -23.04 6.28 -8.48
CA MET A 106 -24.24 5.60 -8.94
C MET A 106 -25.17 5.38 -7.76
N VAL A 107 -26.39 5.89 -7.85
CA VAL A 107 -27.42 5.81 -6.78
C VAL A 107 -28.58 4.91 -7.13
N GLY A 108 -28.64 4.42 -8.35
CA GLY A 108 -29.71 3.50 -8.74
C GLY A 108 -29.81 3.29 -10.23
N LEU A 109 -30.86 2.60 -10.59
CA LEU A 109 -31.20 2.20 -11.94
C LEU A 109 -32.66 2.54 -12.22
N LEU A 110 -32.93 3.06 -13.39
CA LEU A 110 -34.29 3.32 -13.86
C LEU A 110 -34.55 2.49 -15.11
N GLN A 111 -35.53 1.62 -15.07
CA GLN A 111 -35.96 0.84 -16.21
C GLN A 111 -37.37 1.26 -16.66
N GLN A 112 -37.50 1.65 -17.90
CA GLN A 112 -38.77 2.03 -18.49
C GLN A 112 -38.84 1.56 -19.94
N GLN A 113 -39.91 0.88 -20.33
CA GLN A 113 -40.17 0.49 -21.70
C GLN A 113 -38.98 -0.16 -22.45
N ASN A 114 -38.32 -1.12 -21.82
CA ASN A 114 -37.16 -1.81 -22.40
C ASN A 114 -35.86 -0.98 -22.52
N GLN A 115 -35.82 0.21 -21.92
CA GLN A 115 -34.61 1.04 -21.78
C GLN A 115 -34.17 1.10 -20.35
N THR A 116 -32.84 1.03 -20.14
CA THR A 116 -32.21 1.08 -18.82
C THR A 116 -31.34 2.31 -18.73
N TRP A 117 -31.59 3.14 -17.71
CA TRP A 117 -30.77 4.30 -17.39
C TRP A 117 -30.09 4.10 -16.05
N GLY A 118 -28.83 4.49 -15.95
CA GLY A 118 -28.18 4.68 -14.68
C GLY A 118 -28.56 6.03 -14.06
N LEU A 119 -28.71 6.05 -12.76
CA LEU A 119 -28.88 7.29 -11.99
C LEU A 119 -27.55 7.63 -11.32
N VAL A 120 -26.97 8.74 -11.70
CA VAL A 120 -25.67 9.20 -11.20
C VAL A 120 -25.87 10.52 -10.45
N LYS A 121 -25.44 10.55 -9.19
CA LYS A 121 -25.47 11.73 -8.33
C LYS A 121 -24.16 12.47 -8.44
N ASP A 122 -24.19 13.75 -8.69
CA ASP A 122 -23.04 14.64 -8.70
C ASP A 122 -22.70 15.15 -7.28
N PRO A 123 -21.56 15.81 -7.07
CA PRO A 123 -21.19 16.39 -5.77
C PRO A 123 -22.16 17.44 -5.24
N ASN A 124 -22.93 18.07 -6.10
CA ASN A 124 -23.92 19.07 -5.74
C ASN A 124 -25.25 18.44 -5.27
N GLY A 125 -25.36 17.09 -5.35
CA GLY A 125 -26.56 16.37 -4.98
C GLY A 125 -27.57 16.19 -6.10
N THR A 126 -27.30 16.68 -7.32
CA THR A 126 -28.19 16.52 -8.47
C THR A 126 -28.07 15.12 -9.04
N ILE A 127 -29.20 14.51 -9.38
CA ILE A 127 -29.26 13.19 -9.98
C ILE A 127 -29.46 13.32 -11.49
N HIS A 128 -28.55 12.75 -12.24
CA HIS A 128 -28.55 12.71 -13.70
C HIS A 128 -28.90 11.33 -14.21
N ARG A 129 -29.71 11.26 -15.26
CA ARG A 129 -29.96 10.00 -15.97
C ARG A 129 -28.92 9.83 -17.06
N VAL A 130 -28.31 8.67 -17.10
CA VAL A 130 -27.28 8.32 -18.08
C VAL A 130 -27.61 7.01 -18.77
N GLN A 131 -27.19 6.88 -20.01
CA GLN A 131 -27.33 5.68 -20.83
C GLN A 131 -26.03 5.37 -21.57
N PRO A 132 -25.86 4.17 -22.14
CA PRO A 132 -24.72 3.89 -23.00
C PRO A 132 -24.59 4.93 -24.10
N GLY A 133 -23.35 5.43 -24.31
CA GLY A 133 -23.03 6.52 -25.24
C GLY A 133 -22.95 7.90 -24.62
N ASN A 134 -23.52 8.17 -23.43
CA ASN A 134 -23.31 9.42 -22.68
C ASN A 134 -21.89 9.53 -22.15
N TYR A 135 -21.54 10.71 -21.69
CA TYR A 135 -20.21 11.02 -21.18
C TYR A 135 -20.26 11.44 -19.72
N ALA A 136 -19.28 11.00 -18.93
CA ALA A 136 -19.11 11.36 -17.52
C ALA A 136 -17.63 11.41 -17.15
N GLY A 137 -17.28 12.29 -16.22
CA GLY A 137 -15.89 12.47 -15.80
C GLY A 137 -15.09 13.42 -16.68
N GLN A 138 -14.08 14.08 -16.11
CA GLN A 138 -13.26 15.09 -16.78
C GLN A 138 -12.38 14.52 -17.91
N ASN A 139 -12.17 13.20 -17.92
CA ASN A 139 -11.28 12.51 -18.86
C ASN A 139 -12.04 11.92 -20.08
N ASN A 140 -13.05 12.60 -20.56
CA ASN A 140 -13.87 12.15 -21.69
C ASN A 140 -14.39 10.71 -21.51
N GLY A 141 -14.85 10.37 -20.32
CA GLY A 141 -15.33 9.03 -19.98
C GLY A 141 -16.63 8.70 -20.70
N LYS A 142 -16.58 7.81 -21.69
CA LYS A 142 -17.74 7.32 -22.43
C LYS A 142 -18.35 6.13 -21.73
N ILE A 143 -19.64 6.20 -21.43
CA ILE A 143 -20.40 5.11 -20.81
C ILE A 143 -20.58 4.00 -21.84
N GLN A 144 -20.08 2.81 -21.54
CA GLN A 144 -20.19 1.64 -22.39
C GLN A 144 -21.42 0.81 -22.08
N THR A 145 -21.60 0.48 -20.79
CA THR A 145 -22.73 -0.33 -20.33
C THR A 145 -23.26 0.20 -19.01
N VAL A 146 -24.55 0.05 -18.80
CA VAL A 146 -25.23 0.34 -17.54
C VAL A 146 -25.74 -1.00 -17.00
N GLY A 147 -25.10 -1.51 -15.95
CA GLY A 147 -25.47 -2.72 -15.25
C GLY A 147 -26.27 -2.43 -13.98
N GLU A 148 -26.76 -3.49 -13.32
CA GLU A 148 -27.58 -3.37 -12.10
C GLU A 148 -26.80 -2.75 -10.93
N ALA A 149 -25.52 -3.09 -10.78
CA ALA A 149 -24.69 -2.67 -9.66
C ALA A 149 -23.54 -1.72 -10.07
N SER A 150 -23.34 -1.48 -11.35
CA SER A 150 -22.24 -0.62 -11.82
C SER A 150 -22.44 -0.12 -13.24
N ILE A 151 -21.82 1.00 -13.54
CA ILE A 151 -21.71 1.58 -14.87
C ILE A 151 -20.26 1.41 -15.33
N ASP A 152 -20.05 0.76 -16.48
CA ASP A 152 -18.74 0.64 -17.10
C ASP A 152 -18.46 1.85 -17.99
N ILE A 153 -17.32 2.48 -17.78
CA ILE A 153 -16.91 3.72 -18.42
C ILE A 153 -15.54 3.53 -19.05
N GLN A 154 -15.35 4.04 -20.24
CA GLN A 154 -14.07 4.09 -20.91
C GLN A 154 -13.57 5.53 -20.97
N GLU A 155 -12.53 5.83 -20.24
CA GLU A 155 -11.89 7.14 -20.21
C GLU A 155 -10.75 7.23 -21.21
N LEU A 156 -10.52 8.43 -21.71
CA LEU A 156 -9.37 8.78 -22.55
C LEU A 156 -8.41 9.64 -21.73
N ILE A 157 -7.24 9.11 -21.47
CA ILE A 157 -6.20 9.79 -20.69
C ILE A 157 -5.04 10.12 -21.62
N PRO A 158 -4.44 11.33 -21.52
CA PRO A 158 -3.24 11.65 -22.28
C PRO A 158 -2.07 10.73 -21.84
N ASP A 159 -1.32 10.20 -22.79
CA ASP A 159 -0.16 9.33 -22.57
C ASP A 159 1.12 10.07 -22.21
N GLY A 160 1.09 11.41 -22.25
CA GLY A 160 2.25 12.27 -22.01
C GLY A 160 3.15 12.46 -23.26
N LEU A 161 2.92 11.76 -24.35
CA LEU A 161 3.70 11.80 -25.61
C LEU A 161 2.88 12.31 -26.81
N SER A 162 1.87 13.13 -26.58
CA SER A 162 0.93 13.66 -27.59
C SER A 162 -0.14 12.68 -28.05
N GLY A 163 -0.29 11.53 -27.37
CA GLY A 163 -1.30 10.52 -27.63
C GLY A 163 -2.34 10.42 -26.50
N TRP A 164 -3.28 9.48 -26.69
CA TRP A 164 -4.33 9.17 -25.73
C TRP A 164 -4.43 7.66 -25.51
N VAL A 165 -4.64 7.26 -24.29
CA VAL A 165 -4.81 5.85 -23.91
C VAL A 165 -6.19 5.63 -23.33
N ASN A 166 -6.81 4.52 -23.71
CA ASN A 166 -8.07 4.07 -23.13
C ASN A 166 -7.85 3.47 -21.75
N ARG A 167 -8.54 3.97 -20.74
CA ARG A 167 -8.62 3.40 -19.40
C ARG A 167 -10.04 2.93 -19.12
N LYS A 168 -10.19 1.70 -18.66
CA LYS A 168 -11.46 1.21 -18.16
C LYS A 168 -11.67 1.67 -16.74
N ALA A 169 -12.81 2.25 -16.45
CA ALA A 169 -13.24 2.68 -15.14
C ALA A 169 -14.64 2.13 -14.84
N LYS A 170 -14.97 2.01 -13.57
CA LYS A 170 -16.24 1.48 -13.10
C LYS A 170 -16.82 2.41 -12.03
N LEU A 171 -18.06 2.81 -12.21
CA LEU A 171 -18.82 3.53 -11.20
C LEU A 171 -19.77 2.53 -10.52
N ALA A 172 -19.39 2.04 -9.36
CA ALA A 172 -20.19 1.09 -8.60
C ALA A 172 -21.31 1.81 -7.85
N MET A 173 -22.45 1.13 -7.73
CA MET A 173 -23.53 1.54 -6.86
C MET A 173 -23.07 1.39 -5.40
N ARG A 174 -23.19 2.46 -4.62
CA ARG A 174 -22.89 2.44 -3.19
C ARG A 174 -24.21 2.48 -2.44
N GLU A 175 -24.49 1.42 -1.72
CA GLU A 175 -25.56 1.42 -0.73
C GLU A 175 -25.17 2.38 0.40
N GLU A 176 -26.05 3.34 0.73
CA GLU A 176 -25.90 4.23 1.89
C GLU A 176 -26.38 3.55 3.17
#